data_931185aaac49d1b36335f448a5ae7148
#
_entry.id   931185aaac49d1b36335f448a5ae7148
#
_cell.length_a   1.000
_cell.length_b   1.000
_cell.length_c   1.000
_cell.angle_alpha   90.00
_cell.angle_beta   90.00
_cell.angle_gamma   90.00
#
_symmetry.space_group_name_H-M   'P 1'
#
loop_
_entity.id
_entity.type
_entity.pdbx_description
1 polymer ?
#
loop_
_entity_poly.entity_id
_entity_poly.type
_entity_poly.pdbx_seq_one_letter_code
_entity_poly.pdbx_strand_id
1 'polypeptide(L)'
;MDPSLATFLPFDVLLAGTLPFAEVWLAAAIAGVTASAFASGIPGTLLPISFSSGALLGGWLAILVVALGATVGSLVLYLLFERGSQAALLERYADRLARAEQFTLKAGLLPIIGARIIGIPHVIITALCALGSLGRSKYVFSTFMGVLPAIVVSATAGA
;
A
#
# COMPACT_ATOMS: atom_id res chain seq x y z
N MET A 1 13.28 26.67 -19.79
CA MET A 1 12.29 25.92 -19.00
C MET A 1 11.41 26.97 -18.33
N ASP A 2 10.16 27.07 -18.78
CA ASP A 2 9.25 28.12 -18.31
C ASP A 2 8.85 27.87 -16.85
N PRO A 3 9.01 28.88 -15.98
CA PRO A 3 8.63 28.79 -14.57
C PRO A 3 7.11 28.84 -14.33
N SER A 4 6.30 28.77 -15.38
CA SER A 4 4.86 29.02 -15.34
C SER A 4 4.01 27.90 -14.76
N LEU A 5 4.51 26.66 -14.63
CA LEU A 5 3.76 25.55 -14.06
C LEU A 5 3.77 25.53 -12.52
N ALA A 6 4.78 26.14 -11.89
CA ALA A 6 4.82 26.30 -10.44
C ALA A 6 3.79 27.31 -9.91
N THR A 7 3.31 28.21 -10.77
CA THR A 7 2.37 29.30 -10.42
C THR A 7 0.91 28.84 -10.41
N PHE A 8 0.59 27.68 -11.01
CA PHE A 8 -0.79 27.17 -11.09
C PHE A 8 -1.25 26.39 -9.86
N LEU A 9 -0.34 25.95 -9.03
CA LEU A 9 -0.68 25.34 -7.74
C LEU A 9 -0.02 26.19 -6.65
N PRO A 10 -0.79 26.99 -5.91
CA PRO A 10 -0.25 27.81 -4.82
C PRO A 10 0.10 26.91 -3.61
N PHE A 11 1.05 25.97 -3.80
CA PHE A 11 1.56 25.15 -2.71
C PHE A 11 2.17 26.03 -1.60
N ASP A 12 2.78 27.16 -1.98
CA ASP A 12 3.33 28.13 -1.03
C ASP A 12 2.23 28.77 -0.15
N VAL A 13 1.02 28.93 -0.68
CA VAL A 13 -0.13 29.47 0.06
C VAL A 13 -0.76 28.39 0.94
N LEU A 14 -0.77 27.14 0.50
CA LEU A 14 -1.22 25.99 1.28
C LEU A 14 -0.24 25.63 2.40
N LEU A 15 1.06 25.82 2.16
CA LEU A 15 2.13 25.57 3.14
C LEU A 15 2.42 26.78 4.03
N ALA A 16 2.07 27.99 3.61
CA ALA A 16 2.34 29.24 4.33
C ALA A 16 1.37 29.53 5.49
N GLY A 17 0.86 28.52 6.18
CA GLY A 17 0.37 28.69 7.54
C GLY A 17 -0.99 29.36 7.73
N THR A 18 -1.85 29.41 6.71
CA THR A 18 -3.22 29.96 6.87
C THR A 18 -4.22 28.94 7.40
N LEU A 19 -3.89 27.64 7.38
CA LEU A 19 -4.70 26.59 7.99
C LEU A 19 -3.94 25.99 9.17
N PRO A 20 -4.47 26.06 10.39
CA PRO A 20 -3.90 25.33 11.51
C PRO A 20 -3.88 23.82 11.14
N PHE A 21 -2.71 23.20 11.28
CA PHE A 21 -2.51 21.78 10.94
C PHE A 21 -2.46 21.43 9.44
N ALA A 22 -1.96 22.32 8.55
CA ALA A 22 -1.83 22.04 7.13
C ALA A 22 -1.06 20.73 6.84
N GLU A 23 -0.02 20.43 7.61
CA GLU A 23 0.75 19.18 7.52
C GLU A 23 -0.11 17.95 7.83
N VAL A 24 -1.02 18.05 8.81
CA VAL A 24 -1.92 16.95 9.17
C VAL A 24 -2.93 16.68 8.06
N TRP A 25 -3.47 17.72 7.44
CA TRP A 25 -4.39 17.58 6.31
C TRP A 25 -3.70 16.99 5.09
N LEU A 26 -2.47 17.42 4.82
CA LEU A 26 -1.66 16.87 3.73
C LEU A 26 -1.34 15.39 3.98
N ALA A 27 -0.91 15.04 5.19
CA ALA A 27 -0.66 13.66 5.57
C ALA A 27 -1.92 12.79 5.46
N ALA A 28 -3.08 13.29 5.92
CA ALA A 28 -4.35 12.59 5.80
C ALA A 28 -4.77 12.40 4.32
N ALA A 29 -4.58 13.40 3.48
CA ALA A 29 -4.85 13.31 2.05
C ALA A 29 -3.97 12.24 1.37
N ILE A 30 -2.66 12.25 1.65
CA ILE A 30 -1.72 11.26 1.13
C ILE A 30 -2.08 9.86 1.62
N ALA A 31 -2.40 9.69 2.91
CA ALA A 31 -2.86 8.40 3.44
C ALA A 31 -4.13 7.92 2.74
N GLY A 32 -5.11 8.81 2.52
CA GLY A 32 -6.36 8.51 1.82
C GLY A 32 -6.15 8.11 0.37
N VAL A 33 -5.32 8.84 -0.37
CA VAL A 33 -4.95 8.51 -1.76
C VAL A 33 -4.24 7.17 -1.82
N THR A 34 -3.28 6.93 -0.93
CA THR A 34 -2.55 5.66 -0.85
C THR A 34 -3.50 4.50 -0.55
N ALA A 35 -4.37 4.67 0.45
CA ALA A 35 -5.36 3.65 0.81
C ALA A 35 -6.32 3.35 -0.34
N SER A 36 -6.79 4.36 -1.04
CA SER A 36 -7.69 4.21 -2.21
C SER A 36 -7.00 3.49 -3.37
N ALA A 37 -5.74 3.84 -3.68
CA ALA A 37 -4.95 3.19 -4.72
C ALA A 37 -4.72 1.70 -4.41
N PHE A 38 -4.42 1.36 -3.15
CA PHE A 38 -4.24 -0.03 -2.73
C PHE A 38 -5.56 -0.80 -2.66
N ALA A 39 -6.65 -0.18 -2.21
CA ALA A 39 -7.98 -0.78 -2.20
C ALA A 39 -8.51 -1.05 -3.61
N SER A 40 -8.17 -0.19 -4.58
CA SER A 40 -8.51 -0.38 -5.99
C SER A 40 -7.67 -1.44 -6.70
N GLY A 41 -6.60 -1.91 -6.06
CA GLY A 41 -5.73 -2.94 -6.63
C GLY A 41 -4.83 -2.48 -7.78
N ILE A 42 -4.61 -1.17 -7.97
CA ILE A 42 -3.80 -0.65 -9.08
C ILE A 42 -2.32 -0.98 -8.84
N PRO A 43 -1.69 -1.78 -9.72
CA PRO A 43 -0.30 -2.17 -9.54
C PRO A 43 0.65 -0.98 -9.82
N GLY A 44 1.80 -0.96 -9.13
CA GLY A 44 2.87 0.00 -9.41
C GLY A 44 2.69 1.39 -8.80
N THR A 45 1.61 1.68 -8.09
CA THR A 45 1.34 3.00 -7.49
C THR A 45 2.18 3.32 -6.26
N LEU A 46 2.76 2.29 -5.62
CA LEU A 46 3.52 2.46 -4.37
C LEU A 46 4.72 3.39 -4.54
N LEU A 47 5.55 3.16 -5.55
CA LEU A 47 6.79 3.90 -5.75
C LEU A 47 6.55 5.40 -6.04
N PRO A 48 5.71 5.79 -7.02
CA PRO A 48 5.47 7.20 -7.28
C PRO A 48 4.79 7.91 -6.11
N ILE A 49 3.85 7.26 -5.40
CA ILE A 49 3.22 7.85 -4.21
C ILE A 49 4.25 8.06 -3.11
N SER A 50 5.09 7.06 -2.82
CA SER A 50 6.12 7.15 -1.78
C SER A 50 7.15 8.23 -2.09
N PHE A 51 7.61 8.31 -3.34
CA PHE A 51 8.56 9.32 -3.79
C PHE A 51 7.99 10.74 -3.64
N SER A 52 6.77 10.97 -4.17
CA SER A 52 6.10 12.27 -4.06
C SER A 52 5.80 12.66 -2.61
N SER A 53 5.44 11.67 -1.78
CA SER A 53 5.20 11.89 -0.35
C SER A 53 6.48 12.26 0.39
N GLY A 54 7.63 11.67 0.00
CA GLY A 54 8.94 12.02 0.53
C GLY A 54 9.29 13.48 0.28
N ALA A 55 9.04 13.97 -0.95
CA ALA A 55 9.25 15.36 -1.32
C ALA A 55 8.34 16.35 -0.57
N LEU A 56 7.10 15.92 -0.25
CA LEU A 56 6.10 16.80 0.36
C LEU A 56 6.13 16.82 1.90
N LEU A 57 6.36 15.66 2.52
CA LEU A 57 6.28 15.49 3.98
C LEU A 57 7.66 15.29 4.64
N GLY A 58 8.71 15.13 3.83
CA GLY A 58 10.01 14.65 4.33
C GLY A 58 10.02 13.14 4.59
N GLY A 59 11.24 12.55 4.63
CA GLY A 59 11.43 11.11 4.59
C GLY A 59 10.65 10.32 5.67
N TRP A 60 10.77 10.67 6.94
CA TRP A 60 10.20 9.90 8.04
C TRP A 60 8.67 9.93 8.10
N LEU A 61 8.09 11.12 7.96
CA LEU A 61 6.65 11.27 8.02
C LEU A 61 5.98 10.61 6.81
N ALA A 62 6.59 10.76 5.64
CA ALA A 62 6.12 10.08 4.42
C ALA A 62 6.11 8.56 4.57
N ILE A 63 7.18 7.97 5.13
CA ILE A 63 7.26 6.52 5.36
C ILE A 63 6.09 6.03 6.21
N LEU A 64 5.81 6.70 7.33
CA LEU A 64 4.73 6.32 8.23
C LEU A 64 3.36 6.46 7.56
N VAL A 65 3.10 7.61 6.93
CA VAL A 65 1.82 7.93 6.30
C VAL A 65 1.51 6.98 5.15
N VAL A 66 2.48 6.72 4.27
CA VAL A 66 2.31 5.82 3.13
C VAL A 66 2.19 4.37 3.59
N ALA A 67 2.99 3.92 4.57
CA ALA A 67 2.91 2.56 5.09
C ALA A 67 1.55 2.27 5.74
N LEU A 68 1.02 3.21 6.52
CA LEU A 68 -0.31 3.11 7.12
C LEU A 68 -1.40 3.11 6.05
N GLY A 69 -1.35 4.05 5.10
CA GLY A 69 -2.30 4.12 3.99
C GLY A 69 -2.32 2.84 3.14
N ALA A 70 -1.14 2.34 2.76
CA ALA A 70 -1.00 1.09 2.00
C ALA A 70 -1.54 -0.12 2.77
N THR A 71 -1.30 -0.18 4.08
CA THR A 71 -1.78 -1.26 4.94
C THR A 71 -3.31 -1.23 5.07
N VAL A 72 -3.89 -0.07 5.32
CA VAL A 72 -5.34 0.12 5.41
C VAL A 72 -6.00 -0.21 4.06
N GLY A 73 -5.49 0.31 2.95
CA GLY A 73 -6.01 0.02 1.62
C GLY A 73 -5.93 -1.47 1.27
N SER A 74 -4.81 -2.12 1.60
CA SER A 74 -4.66 -3.57 1.42
C SER A 74 -5.64 -4.36 2.28
N LEU A 75 -5.93 -3.91 3.50
CA LEU A 75 -6.92 -4.56 4.38
C LEU A 75 -8.34 -4.42 3.81
N VAL A 76 -8.68 -3.26 3.26
CA VAL A 76 -9.98 -3.06 2.58
C VAL A 76 -10.10 -4.03 1.40
N LEU A 77 -9.07 -4.13 0.57
CA LEU A 77 -9.06 -5.07 -0.56
C LEU A 77 -9.16 -6.54 -0.08
N TYR A 78 -8.46 -6.89 1.00
CA TYR A 78 -8.56 -8.21 1.62
C TYR A 78 -10.00 -8.52 2.05
N LEU A 79 -10.67 -7.58 2.73
CA LEU A 79 -12.06 -7.75 3.17
C LEU A 79 -13.05 -7.84 1.99
N LEU A 80 -12.78 -7.14 0.90
CA LEU A 80 -13.57 -7.25 -0.33
C LEU A 80 -13.44 -8.65 -0.95
N PHE A 81 -12.23 -9.22 -1.02
CA PHE A 81 -12.04 -10.58 -1.48
C PHE A 81 -12.64 -11.61 -0.52
N GLU A 82 -12.53 -11.40 0.79
CA GLU A 82 -13.12 -12.30 1.79
C GLU A 82 -14.65 -12.34 1.71
N ARG A 83 -15.31 -11.20 1.41
CA ARG A 83 -16.78 -11.08 1.33
C ARG A 83 -17.36 -11.32 -0.06
N GLY A 84 -16.59 -11.07 -1.09
CA GLY A 84 -17.12 -10.72 -2.43
C GLY A 84 -17.01 -11.79 -3.47
N SER A 85 -16.94 -13.02 -3.37
CA SER A 85 -17.05 -14.09 -4.40
C SER A 85 -16.11 -15.28 -4.18
N GLN A 86 -16.19 -15.83 -3.02
CA GLN A 86 -15.42 -17.04 -2.71
C GLN A 86 -15.72 -18.20 -3.67
N ALA A 87 -16.97 -18.34 -4.14
CA ALA A 87 -17.35 -19.50 -4.94
C ALA A 87 -16.68 -19.54 -6.33
N ALA A 88 -16.81 -18.50 -7.12
CA ALA A 88 -16.32 -18.50 -8.51
C ALA A 88 -14.79 -18.43 -8.65
N LEU A 89 -14.12 -17.73 -7.71
CA LEU A 89 -12.66 -17.67 -7.67
C LEU A 89 -12.05 -18.94 -7.07
N LEU A 90 -12.69 -19.53 -6.06
CA LEU A 90 -12.27 -20.79 -5.47
C LEU A 90 -12.34 -21.94 -6.47
N GLU A 91 -13.43 -22.06 -7.26
CA GLU A 91 -13.53 -23.09 -8.28
C GLU A 91 -12.46 -22.96 -9.37
N ARG A 92 -12.18 -21.73 -9.81
CA ARG A 92 -11.24 -21.47 -10.92
C ARG A 92 -9.77 -21.63 -10.53
N TYR A 93 -9.44 -21.40 -9.26
CA TYR A 93 -8.06 -21.37 -8.78
C TYR A 93 -7.79 -22.34 -7.61
N ALA A 94 -8.71 -23.28 -7.34
CA ALA A 94 -8.65 -24.20 -6.21
C ALA A 94 -7.29 -24.90 -6.04
N ASP A 95 -6.72 -25.45 -7.11
CA ASP A 95 -5.43 -26.15 -7.08
C ASP A 95 -4.24 -25.22 -6.79
N ARG A 96 -4.32 -23.97 -7.26
CA ARG A 96 -3.26 -22.98 -7.02
C ARG A 96 -3.34 -22.43 -5.60
N LEU A 97 -4.58 -22.22 -5.11
CA LEU A 97 -4.84 -21.80 -3.74
C LEU A 97 -4.41 -22.86 -2.73
N ALA A 98 -4.74 -24.13 -2.96
CA ALA A 98 -4.33 -25.23 -2.09
C ALA A 98 -2.79 -25.37 -1.99
N ARG A 99 -2.07 -25.17 -3.10
CA ARG A 99 -0.60 -25.16 -3.10
C ARG A 99 -0.02 -23.95 -2.37
N ALA A 100 -0.58 -22.77 -2.60
CA ALA A 100 -0.16 -21.54 -1.92
C ALA A 100 -0.45 -21.59 -0.42
N GLU A 101 -1.59 -22.18 -0.01
CA GLU A 101 -1.97 -22.39 1.37
C GLU A 101 -0.99 -23.34 2.08
N GLN A 102 -0.69 -24.48 1.48
CA GLN A 102 0.28 -25.43 2.02
C GLN A 102 1.67 -24.80 2.17
N PHE A 103 2.08 -23.96 1.21
CA PHE A 103 3.34 -23.26 1.28
C PHE A 103 3.36 -22.20 2.40
N THR A 104 2.27 -21.44 2.55
CA THR A 104 2.12 -20.43 3.59
C THR A 104 2.02 -21.04 4.99
N LEU A 105 1.32 -22.16 5.14
CA LEU A 105 1.22 -22.88 6.41
C LEU A 105 2.55 -23.47 6.87
N LYS A 106 3.37 -23.96 5.92
CA LYS A 106 4.69 -24.56 6.23
C LYS A 106 5.78 -23.51 6.46
N ALA A 107 5.79 -22.42 5.71
CA ALA A 107 6.84 -21.41 5.71
C ALA A 107 6.48 -20.12 6.48
N GLY A 108 5.26 -20.01 7.00
CA GLY A 108 4.79 -18.88 7.80
C GLY A 108 4.61 -17.60 6.99
N LEU A 109 4.97 -16.43 7.58
CA LEU A 109 4.80 -15.10 6.97
C LEU A 109 5.90 -14.72 5.98
N LEU A 110 7.06 -15.38 6.05
CA LEU A 110 8.24 -15.05 5.24
C LEU A 110 7.99 -15.10 3.73
N PRO A 111 7.28 -16.09 3.15
CA PRO A 111 6.99 -16.10 1.72
C PRO A 111 6.14 -14.93 1.26
N ILE A 112 5.20 -14.47 2.09
CA ILE A 112 4.33 -13.34 1.77
C ILE A 112 5.13 -12.04 1.76
N ILE A 113 5.98 -11.84 2.76
CA ILE A 113 6.90 -10.71 2.85
C ILE A 113 7.85 -10.72 1.66
N GLY A 114 8.48 -11.87 1.37
CA GLY A 114 9.37 -12.06 0.23
C GLY A 114 8.71 -11.78 -1.11
N ALA A 115 7.50 -12.28 -1.33
CA ALA A 115 6.72 -12.04 -2.55
C ALA A 115 6.45 -10.54 -2.78
N ARG A 116 6.20 -9.78 -1.71
CA ARG A 116 6.03 -8.31 -1.78
C ARG A 116 7.32 -7.58 -2.11
N ILE A 117 8.45 -8.01 -1.52
CA ILE A 117 9.77 -7.43 -1.80
C ILE A 117 10.19 -7.70 -3.26
N ILE A 118 9.91 -8.89 -3.79
CA ILE A 118 10.21 -9.26 -5.18
C ILE A 118 9.33 -8.49 -6.18
N GLY A 119 8.25 -7.83 -5.73
CA GLY A 119 7.40 -7.02 -6.58
C GLY A 119 6.23 -7.79 -7.22
N ILE A 120 5.83 -8.92 -6.66
CA ILE A 120 4.60 -9.61 -7.09
C ILE A 120 3.41 -8.67 -6.85
N PRO A 121 2.49 -8.51 -7.83
CA PRO A 121 1.34 -7.62 -7.69
C PRO A 121 0.57 -7.88 -6.41
N HIS A 122 0.37 -6.83 -5.60
CA HIS A 122 -0.21 -6.96 -4.26
C HIS A 122 -1.63 -7.55 -4.28
N VAL A 123 -2.37 -7.35 -5.38
CA VAL A 123 -3.72 -7.92 -5.59
C VAL A 123 -3.68 -9.44 -5.53
N ILE A 124 -2.69 -10.07 -6.20
CA ILE A 124 -2.56 -11.53 -6.23
C ILE A 124 -2.26 -12.05 -4.84
N ILE A 125 -1.31 -11.42 -4.14
CA ILE A 125 -0.95 -11.80 -2.76
C ILE A 125 -2.15 -11.63 -1.83
N THR A 126 -2.88 -10.51 -1.96
CA THR A 126 -4.07 -10.22 -1.16
C THR A 126 -5.17 -11.25 -1.40
N ALA A 127 -5.45 -11.57 -2.66
CA ALA A 127 -6.44 -12.59 -3.02
C ALA A 127 -6.08 -13.97 -2.45
N LEU A 128 -4.82 -14.39 -2.60
CA LEU A 128 -4.33 -15.66 -2.04
C LEU A 128 -4.45 -15.71 -0.51
N CYS A 129 -4.14 -14.60 0.16
CA CYS A 129 -4.25 -14.52 1.62
C CYS A 129 -5.71 -14.47 2.10
N ALA A 130 -6.59 -13.78 1.37
CA ALA A 130 -8.00 -13.64 1.72
C ALA A 130 -8.79 -14.91 1.49
N LEU A 131 -8.45 -15.68 0.45
CA LEU A 131 -9.09 -16.95 0.11
C LEU A 131 -8.45 -18.15 0.85
N GLY A 132 -7.24 -17.97 1.40
CA GLY A 132 -6.56 -18.96 2.22
C GLY A 132 -6.94 -18.85 3.70
N SER A 133 -6.31 -19.69 4.53
CA SER A 133 -6.53 -19.72 5.98
C SER A 133 -5.73 -18.67 6.77
N LEU A 134 -5.12 -17.70 6.11
CA LEU A 134 -4.30 -16.69 6.77
C LEU A 134 -5.15 -15.68 7.53
N GLY A 135 -5.02 -15.63 8.85
CA GLY A 135 -5.76 -14.67 9.68
C GLY A 135 -5.41 -13.21 9.36
N ARG A 136 -6.41 -12.32 9.49
CA ARG A 136 -6.32 -10.87 9.18
C ARG A 136 -5.10 -10.19 9.83
N SER A 137 -4.83 -10.48 11.11
CA SER A 137 -3.70 -9.89 11.83
C SER A 137 -2.35 -10.26 11.21
N LYS A 138 -2.18 -11.51 10.81
CA LYS A 138 -0.97 -11.99 10.12
C LYS A 138 -0.82 -11.34 8.75
N TYR A 139 -1.92 -11.18 8.02
CA TYR A 139 -1.95 -10.48 6.74
C TYR A 139 -1.53 -9.01 6.88
N VAL A 140 -2.11 -8.28 7.85
CA VAL A 140 -1.78 -6.86 8.12
C VAL A 140 -0.30 -6.71 8.45
N PHE A 141 0.22 -7.54 9.36
CA PHE A 141 1.62 -7.50 9.74
C PHE A 141 2.56 -7.80 8.56
N SER A 142 2.29 -8.85 7.79
CA SER A 142 3.11 -9.20 6.63
C SER A 142 3.04 -8.14 5.52
N THR A 143 1.89 -7.49 5.37
CA THR A 143 1.73 -6.38 4.43
C THR A 143 2.57 -5.19 4.84
N PHE A 144 2.44 -4.76 6.09
CA PHE A 144 3.20 -3.64 6.63
C PHE A 144 4.72 -3.88 6.48
N MET A 145 5.21 -5.03 6.93
CA MET A 145 6.63 -5.39 6.81
C MET A 145 7.10 -5.52 5.36
N GLY A 146 6.26 -6.07 4.48
CA GLY A 146 6.62 -6.30 3.08
C GLY A 146 6.68 -5.04 2.22
N VAL A 147 5.92 -4.00 2.54
CA VAL A 147 5.94 -2.73 1.78
C VAL A 147 6.99 -1.74 2.30
N LEU A 148 7.43 -1.87 3.56
CA LEU A 148 8.36 -0.95 4.19
C LEU A 148 9.66 -0.75 3.40
N PRO A 149 10.39 -1.78 2.93
CA PRO A 149 11.66 -1.58 2.24
C PRO A 149 11.50 -0.71 0.99
N ALA A 150 10.46 -0.95 0.19
CA ALA A 150 10.18 -0.18 -1.02
C ALA A 150 9.80 1.27 -0.70
N ILE A 151 8.98 1.49 0.35
CA ILE A 151 8.59 2.82 0.81
C ILE A 151 9.82 3.59 1.33
N VAL A 152 10.65 2.97 2.17
CA VAL A 152 11.85 3.60 2.72
C VAL A 152 12.76 4.09 1.60
N VAL A 153 13.11 3.21 0.66
CA VAL A 153 13.98 3.58 -0.47
C VAL A 153 13.36 4.70 -1.31
N SER A 154 12.08 4.59 -1.63
CA SER A 154 11.40 5.55 -2.51
C SER A 154 11.16 6.91 -1.82
N ALA A 155 10.70 6.92 -0.58
CA ALA A 155 10.44 8.15 0.17
C ALA A 155 11.72 8.90 0.52
N THR A 156 12.80 8.19 0.87
CA THR A 156 14.11 8.84 1.11
C THR A 156 14.75 9.36 -0.16
N ALA A 157 14.49 8.74 -1.31
CA ALA A 157 14.96 9.25 -2.60
C ALA A 157 14.18 10.51 -3.05
N GLY A 158 12.97 10.71 -2.57
CA GLY A 158 12.14 11.89 -2.84
C GLY A 158 12.34 13.05 -1.85
N ALA A 159 12.88 12.76 -0.66
CA ALA A 159 13.11 13.76 0.39
C ALA A 159 14.40 14.53 0.16
#